data_c27732998bcbba13edb06927d4da35f5
#
_entry.id   c27732998bcbba13edb06927d4da35f5
#
_cell.length_a   1.000
_cell.length_b   1.000
_cell.length_c   1.000
_cell.angle_alpha   90.00
_cell.angle_beta   90.00
_cell.angle_gamma   90.00
#
_symmetry.space_group_name_H-M   'P 1'
#
loop_
_entity.id
_entity.type
_entity.pdbx_description
1 polymer ?
#
loop_
_entity_poly.entity_id
_entity_poly.type
_entity_poly.pdbx_seq_one_letter_code
_entity_poly.pdbx_strand_id
1 'polypeptide(L)'
;MYQPVYSIITKNANESDRDRFVSVVEDTLSDIVKNGLSKRMVKAGINYYEFKYREADFGPYPKGLMYYLTMMDSWLYDENKPFVHVEAGETFEIIKKNSENGFFEKFIEDNIINNNHEVVLSLVPKHGIAEEK
;
A
#
# COMPACT_ATOMS: atom_id res chain seq x y z
N MET A 1 -10.48 -4.78 6.12
CA MET A 1 -9.69 -4.08 7.18
C MET A 1 -10.33 -2.73 7.42
N TYR A 2 -10.65 -2.37 8.67
CA TYR A 2 -11.35 -1.12 8.97
C TYR A 2 -10.45 0.13 8.81
N GLN A 3 -9.17 -0.03 9.10
CA GLN A 3 -8.18 1.03 8.89
C GLN A 3 -7.10 0.54 7.94
N PRO A 4 -6.81 1.26 6.84
CA PRO A 4 -5.71 0.90 5.94
C PRO A 4 -4.37 1.11 6.64
N VAL A 5 -3.42 0.21 6.38
CA VAL A 5 -2.05 0.30 6.87
C VAL A 5 -1.12 0.35 5.67
N TYR A 6 -0.22 1.32 5.67
CA TYR A 6 0.87 1.39 4.71
C TYR A 6 2.13 0.83 5.35
N SER A 7 2.82 -0.09 4.68
CA SER A 7 4.02 -0.74 5.21
C SER A 7 5.14 -0.75 4.20
N ILE A 8 6.33 -0.39 4.64
CA ILE A 8 7.57 -0.58 3.89
C ILE A 8 8.39 -1.65 4.61
N ILE A 9 8.72 -2.73 3.92
CA ILE A 9 9.34 -3.91 4.53
C ILE A 9 10.63 -4.22 3.81
N THR A 10 11.73 -4.33 4.58
CA THR A 10 12.97 -4.92 4.11
C THR A 10 13.17 -6.30 4.70
N LYS A 11 13.78 -7.20 3.94
CA LYS A 11 14.12 -8.57 4.37
C LYS A 11 15.61 -8.79 4.19
N ASN A 12 16.17 -9.69 5.00
CA ASN A 12 17.59 -10.06 4.95
C ASN A 12 18.54 -8.86 5.18
N ALA A 13 18.12 -7.92 6.02
CA ALA A 13 18.94 -6.81 6.48
C ALA A 13 19.57 -7.14 7.84
N ASN A 14 20.69 -6.49 8.18
CA ASN A 14 21.24 -6.60 9.52
C ASN A 14 20.49 -5.68 10.48
N GLU A 15 20.42 -6.05 11.75
CA GLU A 15 19.79 -5.21 12.78
C GLU A 15 20.43 -3.82 12.87
N SER A 16 21.76 -3.75 12.67
CA SER A 16 22.51 -2.49 12.62
C SER A 16 22.09 -1.52 11.51
N ASP A 17 21.41 -2.00 10.48
CA ASP A 17 20.96 -1.19 9.35
C ASP A 17 19.56 -0.56 9.56
N ARG A 18 18.94 -0.79 10.72
CA ARG A 18 17.58 -0.33 11.04
C ARG A 18 17.43 1.19 10.88
N ASP A 19 18.27 1.95 11.56
CA ASP A 19 18.15 3.42 11.55
C ASP A 19 18.51 4.01 10.18
N ARG A 20 19.46 3.39 9.48
CA ARG A 20 19.76 3.75 8.10
C ARG A 20 18.60 3.47 7.17
N PHE A 21 17.91 2.35 7.35
CA PHE A 21 16.71 2.03 6.55
C PHE A 21 15.62 3.07 6.73
N VAL A 22 15.31 3.46 7.97
CA VAL A 22 14.32 4.50 8.27
C VAL A 22 14.71 5.82 7.59
N SER A 23 15.96 6.28 7.78
CA SER A 23 16.45 7.51 7.16
C SER A 23 16.35 7.49 5.63
N VAL A 24 16.71 6.39 4.98
CA VAL A 24 16.61 6.26 3.52
C VAL A 24 15.15 6.35 3.04
N VAL A 25 14.21 5.77 3.80
CA VAL A 25 12.78 5.86 3.48
C VAL A 25 12.29 7.30 3.61
N GLU A 26 12.58 7.96 4.74
CA GLU A 26 12.16 9.34 5.00
C GLU A 26 12.77 10.33 3.98
N ASP A 27 14.06 10.20 3.70
CA ASP A 27 14.75 11.04 2.70
C ASP A 27 14.15 10.85 1.31
N THR A 28 13.85 9.60 0.92
CA THR A 28 13.26 9.28 -0.38
C THR A 28 11.85 9.85 -0.51
N LEU A 29 11.01 9.71 0.52
CA LEU A 29 9.66 10.25 0.52
C LEU A 29 9.67 11.79 0.49
N SER A 30 10.57 12.40 1.26
CA SER A 30 10.76 13.85 1.29
C SER A 30 11.25 14.38 -0.08
N ASP A 31 12.15 13.65 -0.74
CA ASP A 31 12.61 14.00 -2.09
C ASP A 31 11.48 13.91 -3.12
N ILE A 32 10.64 12.88 -3.04
CA ILE A 32 9.45 12.74 -3.89
C ILE A 32 8.50 13.94 -3.72
N VAL A 33 8.21 14.33 -2.50
CA VAL A 33 7.33 15.48 -2.23
C VAL A 33 7.93 16.77 -2.78
N LYS A 34 9.24 16.96 -2.66
CA LYS A 34 9.95 18.16 -3.08
C LYS A 34 10.14 18.26 -4.59
N ASN A 35 10.52 17.16 -5.24
CA ASN A 35 10.92 17.14 -6.65
C ASN A 35 9.85 16.57 -7.59
N GLY A 36 8.80 15.99 -7.03
CA GLY A 36 7.69 15.37 -7.76
C GLY A 36 7.99 13.96 -8.27
N LEU A 37 6.94 13.25 -8.62
CA LEU A 37 6.98 11.93 -9.24
C LEU A 37 7.08 12.03 -10.77
N SER A 38 7.75 11.07 -11.38
CA SER A 38 7.74 10.94 -12.84
C SER A 38 6.31 10.64 -13.33
N LYS A 39 5.71 11.61 -14.05
CA LYS A 39 4.35 11.47 -14.62
C LYS A 39 4.20 10.20 -15.46
N ARG A 40 5.26 9.82 -16.19
CA ARG A 40 5.27 8.59 -16.99
C ARG A 40 5.17 7.34 -16.11
N MET A 41 5.92 7.29 -15.01
CA MET A 41 5.89 6.14 -14.08
C MET A 41 4.56 6.06 -13.34
N VAL A 42 4.03 7.19 -12.89
CA VAL A 42 2.69 7.25 -12.24
C VAL A 42 1.61 6.73 -13.19
N LYS A 43 1.58 7.21 -14.43
CA LYS A 43 0.62 6.75 -15.43
C LYS A 43 0.77 5.26 -15.74
N ALA A 44 2.00 4.77 -15.86
CA ALA A 44 2.27 3.34 -16.08
C ALA A 44 1.78 2.49 -14.90
N GLY A 45 2.01 2.95 -13.66
CA GLY A 45 1.53 2.28 -12.45
C GLY A 45 0.00 2.22 -12.38
N ILE A 46 -0.68 3.34 -12.63
CA ILE A 46 -2.15 3.39 -12.64
C ILE A 46 -2.70 2.42 -13.69
N ASN A 47 -2.19 2.46 -14.91
CA ASN A 47 -2.64 1.59 -15.98
C ASN A 47 -2.40 0.10 -15.66
N TYR A 48 -1.26 -0.22 -15.05
CA TYR A 48 -0.96 -1.59 -14.63
C TYR A 48 -1.95 -2.12 -13.60
N TYR A 49 -2.25 -1.33 -12.56
CA TYR A 49 -3.20 -1.74 -11.53
C TYR A 49 -4.64 -1.77 -12.03
N GLU A 50 -5.04 -0.83 -12.88
CA GLU A 50 -6.35 -0.84 -13.52
C GLU A 50 -6.53 -2.08 -14.40
N PHE A 51 -5.51 -2.42 -15.20
CA PHE A 51 -5.54 -3.63 -16.02
C PHE A 51 -5.68 -4.89 -15.16
N LYS A 52 -4.85 -5.04 -14.13
CA LYS A 52 -4.96 -6.16 -13.18
C LYS A 52 -6.33 -6.26 -12.53
N TYR A 53 -6.88 -5.13 -12.16
CA TYR A 53 -8.20 -5.07 -11.56
C TYR A 53 -9.30 -5.54 -12.53
N ARG A 54 -9.26 -5.07 -13.77
CA ARG A 54 -10.24 -5.45 -14.81
C ARG A 54 -10.14 -6.91 -15.24
N GLU A 55 -8.94 -7.44 -15.34
CA GLU A 55 -8.69 -8.85 -15.69
C GLU A 55 -9.05 -9.81 -14.54
N ALA A 56 -9.19 -9.30 -13.34
CA ALA A 56 -9.40 -10.11 -12.13
C ALA A 56 -8.37 -11.25 -12.05
N ASP A 57 -7.08 -10.88 -12.24
CA ASP A 57 -5.97 -11.82 -12.18
C ASP A 57 -5.58 -12.09 -10.72
N PHE A 58 -6.13 -13.16 -10.20
CA PHE A 58 -5.85 -13.64 -8.84
C PHE A 58 -4.88 -14.85 -8.84
N GLY A 59 -4.16 -15.05 -9.94
CA GLY A 59 -3.23 -16.18 -10.10
C GLY A 59 -3.94 -17.54 -9.94
N PRO A 60 -3.45 -18.43 -9.05
CA PRO A 60 -4.00 -19.78 -8.90
C PRO A 60 -5.34 -19.84 -8.14
N TYR A 61 -5.83 -18.73 -7.62
CA TYR A 61 -7.03 -18.71 -6.78
C TYR A 61 -8.32 -18.57 -7.61
N PRO A 62 -9.42 -19.27 -7.24
CA PRO A 62 -10.70 -19.13 -7.89
C PRO A 62 -11.22 -17.69 -7.80
N LYS A 63 -11.60 -17.10 -8.94
CA LYS A 63 -12.08 -15.70 -9.00
C LYS A 63 -13.21 -15.41 -8.04
N GLY A 64 -14.21 -16.31 -7.97
CA GLY A 64 -15.37 -16.13 -7.06
C GLY A 64 -14.97 -16.06 -5.59
N LEU A 65 -14.03 -16.89 -5.16
CA LEU A 65 -13.50 -16.84 -3.79
C LEU A 65 -12.82 -15.50 -3.51
N MET A 66 -11.98 -15.03 -4.44
CA MET A 66 -11.25 -13.79 -4.26
C MET A 66 -12.17 -12.56 -4.24
N TYR A 67 -13.18 -12.53 -5.10
CA TYR A 67 -14.20 -11.48 -5.04
C TYR A 67 -14.97 -11.51 -3.71
N TYR A 68 -15.33 -12.70 -3.23
CA TYR A 68 -16.02 -12.81 -1.95
C TYR A 68 -15.16 -12.29 -0.79
N LEU A 69 -13.89 -12.68 -0.74
CA LEU A 69 -12.96 -12.17 0.27
C LEU A 69 -12.78 -10.64 0.19
N THR A 70 -12.68 -10.10 -1.03
CA THR A 70 -12.59 -8.64 -1.24
C THR A 70 -13.85 -7.91 -0.77
N MET A 71 -15.04 -8.48 -1.02
CA MET A 71 -16.30 -7.93 -0.53
C MET A 71 -16.37 -7.90 1.00
N MET A 72 -15.83 -8.93 1.67
CA MET A 72 -15.83 -9.02 3.13
C MET A 72 -15.04 -7.88 3.79
N ASP A 73 -14.08 -7.27 3.10
CA ASP A 73 -13.29 -6.14 3.63
C ASP A 73 -14.14 -4.90 3.98
N SER A 74 -15.29 -4.73 3.34
CA SER A 74 -16.26 -3.67 3.67
C SER A 74 -17.55 -4.21 4.28
N TRP A 75 -18.05 -5.32 3.76
CA TRP A 75 -19.35 -5.87 4.14
C TRP A 75 -19.42 -6.29 5.62
N LEU A 76 -18.32 -6.75 6.20
CA LEU A 76 -18.25 -7.07 7.64
C LEU A 76 -18.47 -5.87 8.56
N TYR A 77 -18.27 -4.66 8.06
CA TYR A 77 -18.37 -3.43 8.84
C TYR A 77 -19.60 -2.58 8.48
N ASP A 78 -20.11 -2.72 7.26
CA ASP A 78 -21.27 -2.00 6.77
C ASP A 78 -22.04 -2.87 5.77
N GLU A 79 -23.21 -3.36 6.18
CA GLU A 79 -24.07 -4.24 5.37
C GLU A 79 -24.54 -3.60 4.06
N ASN A 80 -24.56 -2.25 3.99
CA ASN A 80 -24.96 -1.50 2.81
C ASN A 80 -23.84 -1.30 1.80
N LYS A 81 -22.61 -1.73 2.12
CA LYS A 81 -21.42 -1.51 1.27
C LYS A 81 -20.67 -2.79 0.87
N PRO A 82 -21.37 -3.83 0.36
CA PRO A 82 -20.69 -5.08 0.00
C PRO A 82 -19.77 -4.95 -1.21
N PHE A 83 -20.00 -3.99 -2.12
CA PHE A 83 -19.33 -3.92 -3.41
C PHE A 83 -18.26 -2.82 -3.52
N VAL A 84 -18.05 -2.02 -2.48
CA VAL A 84 -17.13 -0.87 -2.50
C VAL A 84 -15.72 -1.21 -3.01
N HIS A 85 -15.21 -2.39 -2.63
CA HIS A 85 -13.89 -2.83 -3.06
C HIS A 85 -13.88 -3.60 -4.38
N VAL A 86 -15.03 -3.90 -4.93
CA VAL A 86 -15.19 -4.61 -6.21
C VAL A 86 -15.56 -3.66 -7.35
N GLU A 87 -16.15 -2.51 -7.04
CA GLU A 87 -16.57 -1.50 -8.00
C GLU A 87 -15.61 -0.29 -8.02
N ALA A 88 -14.32 -0.54 -8.27
CA ALA A 88 -13.30 0.52 -8.24
C ALA A 88 -13.09 1.24 -9.59
N GLY A 89 -13.94 1.03 -10.58
CA GLY A 89 -13.79 1.67 -11.90
C GLY A 89 -13.75 3.20 -11.83
N GLU A 90 -14.69 3.81 -11.11
CA GLU A 90 -14.73 5.27 -10.90
C GLU A 90 -13.49 5.77 -10.13
N THR A 91 -12.98 4.97 -9.20
CA THR A 91 -11.77 5.32 -8.43
C THR A 91 -10.55 5.47 -9.34
N PHE A 92 -10.38 4.60 -10.34
CA PHE A 92 -9.29 4.73 -11.29
C PHE A 92 -9.41 6.00 -12.14
N GLU A 93 -10.61 6.39 -12.56
CA GLU A 93 -10.81 7.64 -13.30
C GLU A 93 -10.50 8.88 -12.43
N ILE A 94 -10.90 8.87 -11.16
CA ILE A 94 -10.57 9.94 -10.20
C ILE A 94 -9.06 10.02 -9.99
N ILE A 95 -8.38 8.89 -9.80
CA ILE A 95 -6.93 8.83 -9.61
C ILE A 95 -6.20 9.34 -10.84
N LYS A 96 -6.60 8.93 -12.06
CA LYS A 96 -6.03 9.42 -13.32
C LYS A 96 -6.12 10.93 -13.44
N LYS A 97 -7.32 11.48 -13.20
CA LYS A 97 -7.56 12.93 -13.26
C LYS A 97 -6.73 13.70 -12.25
N ASN A 98 -6.63 13.20 -11.03
CA ASN A 98 -5.93 13.88 -9.95
C ASN A 98 -4.40 13.71 -10.04
N SER A 99 -3.92 12.63 -10.64
CA SER A 99 -2.48 12.32 -10.75
C SER A 99 -1.66 13.39 -11.50
N GLU A 100 -2.30 14.21 -12.32
CA GLU A 100 -1.64 15.29 -13.06
C GLU A 100 -1.36 16.55 -12.21
N ASN A 101 -2.02 16.66 -11.05
CA ASN A 101 -2.05 17.85 -10.19
C ASN A 101 -1.30 17.69 -8.85
N GLY A 102 -0.29 16.81 -8.78
CA GLY A 102 0.48 16.60 -7.55
C GLY A 102 -0.28 15.84 -6.43
N PHE A 103 -1.29 15.07 -6.80
CA PHE A 103 -2.11 14.32 -5.85
C PHE A 103 -1.31 13.33 -5.02
N PHE A 104 -0.37 12.61 -5.66
CA PHE A 104 0.43 11.60 -4.96
C PHE A 104 1.45 12.24 -4.04
N GLU A 105 2.07 13.33 -4.45
CA GLU A 105 3.01 14.10 -3.64
C GLU A 105 2.30 14.63 -2.38
N LYS A 106 1.14 15.24 -2.56
CA LYS A 106 0.33 15.72 -1.44
C LYS A 106 -0.17 14.57 -0.53
N PHE A 107 -0.57 13.44 -1.11
CA PHE A 107 -0.99 12.28 -0.35
C PHE A 107 0.16 11.72 0.52
N ILE A 108 1.38 11.65 -0.03
CA ILE A 108 2.58 11.21 0.71
C ILE A 108 2.87 12.19 1.86
N GLU A 109 2.83 13.49 1.59
CA GLU A 109 3.07 14.52 2.59
C GLU A 109 2.06 14.44 3.74
N ASP A 110 0.76 14.46 3.41
CA ASP A 110 -0.32 14.55 4.40
C ASP A 110 -0.52 13.24 5.20
N ASN A 111 -0.31 12.07 4.56
CA ASN A 111 -0.70 10.79 5.16
C ASN A 111 0.47 9.91 5.58
N ILE A 112 1.68 10.17 5.10
CA ILE A 112 2.86 9.37 5.43
C ILE A 112 3.85 10.23 6.21
N ILE A 113 4.36 11.33 5.65
CA ILE A 113 5.41 12.14 6.30
C ILE A 113 4.86 12.85 7.54
N ASN A 114 3.69 13.49 7.45
CA ASN A 114 3.07 14.23 8.55
C ASN A 114 2.21 13.34 9.45
N ASN A 115 2.32 12.02 9.33
CA ASN A 115 1.54 11.08 10.15
C ASN A 115 2.28 10.74 11.44
N ASN A 116 1.64 11.00 12.58
CA ASN A 116 2.19 10.68 13.91
C ASN A 116 1.94 9.21 14.34
N HIS A 117 1.24 8.42 13.55
CA HIS A 117 0.97 7.00 13.80
C HIS A 117 1.96 6.12 13.04
N GLU A 118 3.22 6.18 13.44
CA GLU A 118 4.31 5.40 12.88
C GLU A 118 4.81 4.35 13.87
N VAL A 119 5.14 3.17 13.37
CA VAL A 119 5.78 2.09 14.14
C VAL A 119 6.91 1.48 13.34
N VAL A 120 8.10 1.49 13.91
CA VAL A 120 9.26 0.79 13.35
C VAL A 120 9.47 -0.52 14.10
N LEU A 121 9.31 -1.64 13.40
CA LEU A 121 9.44 -2.99 13.96
C LEU A 121 10.64 -3.72 13.36
N SER A 122 11.52 -4.25 14.22
CA SER A 122 12.60 -5.15 13.82
C SER A 122 12.30 -6.57 14.31
N LEU A 123 12.29 -7.52 13.39
CA LEU A 123 12.18 -8.96 13.70
C LEU A 123 13.55 -9.60 13.55
N VAL A 124 14.16 -9.96 14.68
CA VAL A 124 15.48 -10.54 14.72
C VAL A 124 15.37 -12.03 15.08
N PRO A 125 16.00 -12.95 14.32
CA PRO A 125 15.99 -14.35 14.64
C PRO A 125 16.76 -14.63 15.95
N LYS A 126 16.17 -15.43 16.84
CA LYS A 126 16.82 -15.91 18.06
C LYS A 126 16.86 -17.43 18.05
N HIS A 127 18.04 -18.01 18.25
CA HIS A 127 18.19 -19.45 18.41
C HIS A 127 17.52 -19.93 19.71
N GLY A 128 16.90 -21.12 19.66
CA GLY A 128 16.36 -21.79 20.85
C GLY A 128 14.95 -21.36 21.28
N ILE A 129 14.30 -20.36 20.61
CA ILE A 129 12.93 -19.94 20.99
C ILE A 129 11.92 -21.09 20.93
N ALA A 130 12.10 -22.06 20.01
CA ALA A 130 11.21 -23.20 19.90
C ALA A 130 11.39 -24.23 21.06
N GLU A 131 12.52 -24.18 21.72
CA GLU A 131 12.86 -25.06 22.87
C GLU A 131 12.42 -24.45 24.21
N GLU A 132 12.17 -23.15 24.25
CA GLU A 132 11.71 -22.41 25.43
C GLU A 132 10.18 -22.48 25.64
N LYS A 133 9.42 -23.20 24.74
CA LYS A 133 8.00 -23.48 24.85
C LYS A 133 7.76 -24.91 25.28
#